data_6de4c92244390d8597f3f05c763b485b
#
_entry.id   6de4c92244390d8597f3f05c763b485b
#
_cell.length_a   1.000
_cell.length_b   1.000
_cell.length_c   1.000
_cell.angle_alpha   90.00
_cell.angle_beta   90.00
_cell.angle_gamma   90.00
#
_symmetry.space_group_name_H-M   'P 1'
#
loop_
_entity.id
_entity.type
_entity.pdbx_description
1 polymer ?
#
loop_
_entity_poly.entity_id
_entity_poly.type
_entity_poly.pdbx_seq_one_letter_code
_entity_poly.pdbx_strand_id
1 'polypeptide(L)'
;MLTLLDVSWFPTAGSTSLLIVLIVSSGVTALLAPVLFASLNSMFADITDEHELDTGERREGIIFSARSFASKASASFELIFGGVLLDYIEFPKGAVMGTVPEDTVWQLGFIAGPATSVFTFFGMFLYLRYRISRKRHEEITRALAQLNR
;
A
#
# COMPACT_ATOMS: atom_id res chain seq x y z
N MET A 1 -5.19 -4.74 -17.85
CA MET A 1 -3.92 -5.28 -18.40
C MET A 1 -4.11 -6.65 -19.05
N LEU A 2 -4.45 -7.72 -18.30
CA LEU A 2 -4.58 -9.07 -18.85
C LEU A 2 -5.62 -9.18 -19.98
N THR A 3 -6.70 -8.40 -19.91
CA THR A 3 -7.68 -8.30 -21.00
C THR A 3 -7.17 -7.60 -22.26
N LEU A 4 -6.14 -6.74 -22.12
CA LEU A 4 -5.51 -6.03 -23.24
C LEU A 4 -4.41 -6.86 -23.91
N LEU A 5 -3.88 -7.88 -23.22
CA LEU A 5 -2.86 -8.78 -23.73
C LEU A 5 -3.45 -10.01 -24.45
N ASP A 6 -4.77 -10.05 -24.59
CA ASP A 6 -5.51 -11.14 -25.26
C ASP A 6 -5.13 -12.55 -24.75
N VAL A 7 -4.94 -12.63 -23.42
CA VAL A 7 -4.52 -13.87 -22.78
C VAL A 7 -5.68 -14.86 -22.81
N SER A 8 -5.53 -15.95 -23.53
CA SER A 8 -6.61 -16.90 -23.88
C SER A 8 -7.35 -17.52 -22.69
N TRP A 9 -6.72 -17.60 -21.51
CA TRP A 9 -7.34 -18.14 -20.28
C TRP A 9 -8.00 -17.05 -19.42
N PHE A 10 -7.80 -15.76 -19.75
CA PHE A 10 -8.35 -14.65 -18.97
C PHE A 10 -9.69 -14.19 -19.55
N PRO A 11 -10.71 -13.87 -18.73
CA PRO A 11 -12.02 -13.46 -19.20
C PRO A 11 -11.98 -12.21 -20.09
N THR A 12 -12.73 -12.21 -21.17
CA THR A 12 -12.83 -11.06 -22.10
C THR A 12 -13.50 -9.85 -21.45
N ALA A 13 -13.15 -8.66 -21.92
CA ALA A 13 -13.77 -7.41 -21.47
C ALA A 13 -15.29 -7.45 -21.64
N GLY A 14 -16.03 -7.03 -20.61
CA GLY A 14 -17.52 -7.05 -20.62
C GLY A 14 -18.15 -8.40 -20.28
N SER A 15 -17.37 -9.46 -20.05
CA SER A 15 -17.93 -10.77 -19.67
C SER A 15 -18.36 -10.83 -18.19
N THR A 16 -19.39 -11.62 -17.88
CA THR A 16 -19.83 -11.89 -16.50
C THR A 16 -18.74 -12.54 -15.67
N SER A 17 -17.91 -13.38 -16.28
CA SER A 17 -16.75 -14.00 -15.63
C SER A 17 -15.71 -12.97 -15.19
N LEU A 18 -15.45 -11.93 -16.00
CA LEU A 18 -14.57 -10.83 -15.60
C LEU A 18 -15.14 -10.07 -14.39
N LEU A 19 -16.44 -9.81 -14.39
CA LEU A 19 -17.12 -9.14 -13.27
C LEU A 19 -17.00 -9.95 -11.99
N ILE A 20 -17.19 -11.27 -12.04
CA ILE A 20 -17.00 -12.16 -10.89
C ILE A 20 -15.57 -12.11 -10.37
N VAL A 21 -14.55 -12.18 -11.26
CA VAL A 21 -13.14 -12.09 -10.89
C VAL A 21 -12.85 -10.75 -10.18
N LEU A 22 -13.39 -9.64 -10.69
CA LEU A 22 -13.22 -8.33 -10.08
C LEU A 22 -13.87 -8.22 -8.70
N ILE A 23 -15.11 -8.73 -8.56
CA ILE A 23 -15.81 -8.73 -7.26
C ILE A 23 -15.04 -9.58 -6.24
N VAL A 24 -14.63 -10.79 -6.63
CA VAL A 24 -13.90 -11.70 -5.73
C VAL A 24 -12.55 -11.09 -5.32
N SER A 25 -11.77 -10.56 -6.28
CA SER A 25 -10.47 -9.94 -5.97
C SER A 25 -10.61 -8.72 -5.07
N SER A 26 -11.62 -7.87 -5.32
CA SER A 26 -11.93 -6.71 -4.48
C SER A 26 -12.36 -7.14 -3.07
N GLY A 27 -13.18 -8.19 -2.97
CA GLY A 27 -13.60 -8.76 -1.69
C GLY A 27 -12.42 -9.30 -0.88
N VAL A 28 -11.52 -10.05 -1.51
CA VAL A 28 -10.29 -10.54 -0.86
C VAL A 28 -9.43 -9.37 -0.38
N THR A 29 -9.22 -8.37 -1.22
CA THR A 29 -8.44 -7.17 -0.84
C THR A 29 -9.08 -6.43 0.33
N ALA A 30 -10.41 -6.26 0.32
CA ALA A 30 -11.15 -5.60 1.41
C ALA A 30 -11.04 -6.38 2.74
N LEU A 31 -10.97 -7.70 2.71
CA LEU A 31 -10.77 -8.53 3.91
C LEU A 31 -9.33 -8.47 4.44
N LEU A 32 -8.34 -8.37 3.55
CA LEU A 32 -6.93 -8.32 3.94
C LEU A 32 -6.48 -6.94 4.41
N ALA A 33 -7.06 -5.87 3.89
CA ALA A 33 -6.66 -4.50 4.21
C ALA A 33 -6.71 -4.17 5.72
N PRO A 34 -7.75 -4.53 6.51
CA PRO A 34 -7.78 -4.31 7.95
C PRO A 34 -6.68 -5.05 8.70
N VAL A 35 -6.32 -6.25 8.25
CA VAL A 35 -5.24 -7.06 8.86
C VAL A 35 -3.89 -6.37 8.68
N LEU A 36 -3.60 -5.89 7.46
CA LEU A 36 -2.38 -5.12 7.18
C LEU A 36 -2.34 -3.83 7.97
N PHE A 37 -3.46 -3.11 8.06
CA PHE A 37 -3.56 -1.88 8.84
C PHE A 37 -3.33 -2.12 10.34
N ALA A 38 -3.91 -3.16 10.92
CA ALA A 38 -3.70 -3.55 12.32
C ALA A 38 -2.24 -3.94 12.57
N SER A 39 -1.62 -4.70 11.66
CA SER A 39 -0.22 -5.09 11.74
C SER A 39 0.72 -3.87 11.75
N LEU A 40 0.49 -2.91 10.84
CA LEU A 40 1.26 -1.66 10.80
C LEU A 40 1.09 -0.84 12.09
N ASN A 41 -0.13 -0.74 12.64
CA ASN A 41 -0.34 -0.02 13.91
C ASN A 41 0.40 -0.70 15.07
N SER A 42 0.40 -2.03 15.12
CA SER A 42 1.17 -2.79 16.13
C SER A 42 2.66 -2.49 16.03
N MET A 43 3.23 -2.46 14.81
CA MET A 43 4.65 -2.14 14.61
C MET A 43 5.01 -0.73 15.11
N PHE A 44 4.12 0.26 14.92
CA PHE A 44 4.36 1.61 15.43
C PHE A 44 4.27 1.68 16.96
N ALA A 45 3.40 0.88 17.58
CA ALA A 45 3.35 0.72 19.03
C ALA A 45 4.66 0.11 19.55
N ASP A 46 5.14 -0.96 18.92
CA ASP A 46 6.40 -1.61 19.29
C ASP A 46 7.60 -0.64 19.22
N ILE A 47 7.66 0.21 18.17
CA ILE A 47 8.69 1.25 18.04
C ILE A 47 8.57 2.29 19.16
N THR A 48 7.35 2.65 19.57
CA THR A 48 7.14 3.58 20.67
C THR A 48 7.64 3.01 21.99
N ASP A 49 7.34 1.74 22.27
CA ASP A 49 7.75 1.05 23.49
C ASP A 49 9.28 0.84 23.52
N GLU A 50 9.92 0.52 22.39
CA GLU A 50 11.39 0.41 22.29
C GLU A 50 12.04 1.79 22.52
N HIS A 51 11.48 2.86 21.95
CA HIS A 51 11.97 4.22 22.17
C HIS A 51 11.86 4.64 23.64
N GLU A 52 10.76 4.31 24.30
CA GLU A 52 10.57 4.57 25.75
C GLU A 52 11.60 3.82 26.59
N LEU A 53 11.90 2.56 26.26
CA LEU A 53 12.90 1.77 26.94
C LEU A 53 14.32 2.38 26.81
N ASP A 54 14.66 2.87 25.61
CA ASP A 54 15.98 3.42 25.31
C ASP A 54 16.22 4.82 25.87
N THR A 55 15.18 5.65 25.92
CA THR A 55 15.27 7.09 26.29
C THR A 55 14.70 7.43 27.65
N GLY A 56 13.87 6.54 28.23
CA GLY A 56 13.10 6.82 29.44
C GLY A 56 11.91 7.76 29.21
N GLU A 57 11.64 8.16 27.97
CA GLU A 57 10.55 9.09 27.63
C GLU A 57 9.57 8.50 26.62
N ARG A 58 8.30 8.45 26.99
CA ARG A 58 7.24 8.02 26.08
C ARG A 58 6.85 9.13 25.11
N ARG A 59 7.40 9.10 23.89
CA ARG A 59 7.17 10.12 22.84
C ARG A 59 6.19 9.65 21.77
N GLU A 60 5.13 8.98 22.17
CA GLU A 60 4.10 8.42 21.28
C GLU A 60 3.55 9.45 20.28
N GLY A 61 3.26 10.67 20.73
CA GLY A 61 2.73 11.74 19.89
C GLY A 61 3.67 12.11 18.74
N ILE A 62 4.99 12.10 18.94
CA ILE A 62 5.98 12.41 17.89
C ILE A 62 6.01 11.28 16.86
N ILE A 63 6.02 10.02 17.29
CA ILE A 63 6.09 8.87 16.40
C ILE A 63 4.83 8.79 15.54
N PHE A 64 3.64 8.93 16.13
CA PHE A 64 2.38 8.88 15.38
C PHE A 64 2.15 10.12 14.50
N SER A 65 2.65 11.30 14.91
CA SER A 65 2.60 12.50 14.04
C SER A 65 3.53 12.37 12.85
N ALA A 66 4.74 11.83 13.02
CA ALA A 66 5.66 11.54 11.92
C ALA A 66 5.05 10.54 10.93
N ARG A 67 4.41 9.46 11.43
CA ARG A 67 3.66 8.52 10.60
C ARG A 67 2.53 9.20 9.83
N SER A 68 1.73 10.02 10.49
CA SER A 68 0.62 10.74 9.86
C SER A 68 1.12 11.70 8.79
N PHE A 69 2.22 12.40 9.05
CA PHE A 69 2.89 13.25 8.07
C PHE A 69 3.35 12.44 6.86
N ALA A 70 4.06 11.34 7.06
CA ALA A 70 4.54 10.47 5.99
C ALA A 70 3.38 9.93 5.13
N SER A 71 2.28 9.51 5.76
CA SER A 71 1.09 9.03 5.06
C SER A 71 0.45 10.12 4.19
N LYS A 72 0.28 11.33 4.71
CA LYS A 72 -0.28 12.46 3.97
C LYS A 72 0.64 12.93 2.84
N ALA A 73 1.95 12.98 3.10
CA ALA A 73 2.94 13.31 2.09
C ALA A 73 2.93 12.29 0.93
N SER A 74 2.86 10.99 1.25
CA SER A 74 2.74 9.92 0.26
C SER A 74 1.47 10.04 -0.58
N ALA A 75 0.32 10.30 0.04
CA ALA A 75 -0.95 10.49 -0.67
C ALA A 75 -0.92 11.71 -1.60
N SER A 76 -0.30 12.82 -1.15
CA SER A 76 -0.12 14.01 -1.98
C SER A 76 0.81 13.75 -3.17
N PHE A 77 1.90 13.01 -2.94
CA PHE A 77 2.83 12.61 -4.00
C PHE A 77 2.14 11.71 -5.04
N GLU A 78 1.34 10.72 -4.57
CA GLU A 78 0.57 9.84 -5.45
C GLU A 78 -0.36 10.63 -6.37
N LEU A 79 -1.07 11.64 -5.84
CA LEU A 79 -1.99 12.46 -6.61
C LEU A 79 -1.26 13.28 -7.68
N ILE A 80 -0.15 13.94 -7.31
CA ILE A 80 0.66 14.74 -8.23
C ILE A 80 1.27 13.83 -9.30
N PHE A 81 1.87 12.71 -8.90
CA PHE A 81 2.51 11.77 -9.81
C PHE A 81 1.51 11.14 -10.76
N GLY A 82 0.31 10.78 -10.27
CA GLY A 82 -0.77 10.29 -11.11
C GLY A 82 -1.21 11.31 -12.17
N GLY A 83 -1.34 12.59 -11.79
CA GLY A 83 -1.66 13.66 -12.73
C GLY A 83 -0.58 13.85 -13.81
N VAL A 84 0.68 13.89 -13.41
CA VAL A 84 1.83 14.00 -14.35
C VAL A 84 1.89 12.81 -15.30
N LEU A 85 1.61 11.59 -14.81
CA LEU A 85 1.56 10.40 -15.65
C LEU A 85 0.44 10.44 -16.68
N LEU A 86 -0.75 10.89 -16.28
CA LEU A 86 -1.88 11.05 -17.20
C LEU A 86 -1.59 12.09 -18.29
N ASP A 87 -0.94 13.21 -17.93
CA ASP A 87 -0.51 14.19 -18.91
C ASP A 87 0.59 13.64 -19.82
N TYR A 88 1.53 12.85 -19.30
CA TYR A 88 2.60 12.23 -20.08
C TYR A 88 2.11 11.22 -21.14
N ILE A 89 1.08 10.44 -20.81
CA ILE A 89 0.45 9.51 -21.77
C ILE A 89 -0.63 10.17 -22.62
N GLU A 90 -0.75 11.49 -22.56
CA GLU A 90 -1.74 12.28 -23.30
C GLU A 90 -3.18 11.77 -23.09
N PHE A 91 -3.52 11.38 -21.85
CA PHE A 91 -4.87 10.87 -21.57
C PHE A 91 -5.94 11.95 -21.82
N PRO A 92 -6.93 11.69 -22.66
CA PRO A 92 -7.90 12.71 -23.07
C PRO A 92 -8.74 13.22 -21.88
N LYS A 93 -8.71 14.53 -21.67
CA LYS A 93 -9.51 15.19 -20.62
C LYS A 93 -10.99 15.10 -20.95
N GLY A 94 -11.79 14.56 -20.02
CA GLY A 94 -13.23 14.36 -20.25
C GLY A 94 -13.56 13.17 -21.17
N ALA A 95 -12.68 12.18 -21.25
CA ALA A 95 -12.86 10.99 -22.07
C ALA A 95 -14.22 10.30 -21.79
N VAL A 96 -14.94 9.99 -22.85
CA VAL A 96 -16.14 9.16 -22.79
C VAL A 96 -15.72 7.69 -22.88
N MET A 97 -16.47 6.82 -22.22
CA MET A 97 -16.20 5.38 -22.27
C MET A 97 -16.15 4.87 -23.70
N GLY A 98 -15.07 4.19 -24.08
CA GLY A 98 -14.87 3.64 -25.42
C GLY A 98 -14.26 4.60 -26.45
N THR A 99 -13.94 5.86 -26.10
CA THR A 99 -13.33 6.82 -27.03
C THR A 99 -11.83 7.00 -26.83
N VAL A 100 -11.25 6.39 -25.79
CA VAL A 100 -9.82 6.48 -25.50
C VAL A 100 -9.05 5.57 -26.47
N PRO A 101 -7.95 6.05 -27.11
CA PRO A 101 -7.11 5.23 -27.96
C PRO A 101 -6.58 3.99 -27.23
N GLU A 102 -6.54 2.85 -27.90
CA GLU A 102 -6.07 1.57 -27.32
C GLU A 102 -4.65 1.68 -26.77
N ASP A 103 -3.76 2.38 -27.45
CA ASP A 103 -2.38 2.60 -27.01
C ASP A 103 -2.33 3.34 -25.66
N THR A 104 -3.17 4.36 -25.47
CA THR A 104 -3.25 5.11 -24.21
C THR A 104 -3.80 4.23 -23.09
N VAL A 105 -4.80 3.39 -23.39
CA VAL A 105 -5.35 2.43 -22.41
C VAL A 105 -4.31 1.39 -22.04
N TRP A 106 -3.53 0.93 -23.02
CA TRP A 106 -2.44 -0.03 -22.78
C TRP A 106 -1.33 0.57 -21.91
N GLN A 107 -0.89 1.80 -22.19
CA GLN A 107 0.11 2.52 -21.39
C GLN A 107 -0.39 2.72 -19.94
N LEU A 108 -1.65 3.16 -19.76
CA LEU A 108 -2.24 3.28 -18.44
C LEU A 108 -2.26 1.95 -17.69
N GLY A 109 -2.65 0.87 -18.36
CA GLY A 109 -2.66 -0.48 -17.80
C GLY A 109 -1.27 -0.96 -17.40
N PHE A 110 -0.24 -0.67 -18.21
CA PHE A 110 1.16 -1.01 -17.90
C PHE A 110 1.67 -0.24 -16.68
N ILE A 111 1.39 1.05 -16.59
CA ILE A 111 1.80 1.90 -15.46
C ILE A 111 1.06 1.48 -14.18
N ALA A 112 -0.27 1.34 -14.23
CA ALA A 112 -1.10 0.98 -13.08
C ALA A 112 -0.89 -0.46 -12.58
N GLY A 113 -0.39 -1.36 -13.43
CA GLY A 113 -0.12 -2.75 -13.08
C GLY A 113 1.37 -3.03 -12.83
N PRO A 114 2.13 -3.48 -13.87
CA PRO A 114 3.50 -3.93 -13.70
C PRO A 114 4.45 -2.89 -13.11
N ALA A 115 4.38 -1.62 -13.56
CA ALA A 115 5.26 -0.59 -13.06
C ALA A 115 5.04 -0.30 -11.56
N THR A 116 3.77 -0.23 -11.13
CA THR A 116 3.42 -0.04 -9.71
C THR A 116 3.80 -1.24 -8.86
N SER A 117 3.75 -2.46 -9.41
CA SER A 117 4.14 -3.68 -8.70
C SER A 117 5.60 -3.66 -8.25
N VAL A 118 6.49 -3.03 -9.01
CA VAL A 118 7.92 -2.88 -8.64
C VAL A 118 8.05 -2.14 -7.30
N PHE A 119 7.31 -1.04 -7.12
CA PHE A 119 7.32 -0.30 -5.85
C PHE A 119 6.72 -1.11 -4.70
N THR A 120 5.69 -1.90 -4.97
CA THR A 120 5.08 -2.80 -3.98
C THR A 120 6.09 -3.86 -3.51
N PHE A 121 6.83 -4.48 -4.43
CA PHE A 121 7.88 -5.44 -4.08
C PHE A 121 9.02 -4.79 -3.30
N PHE A 122 9.42 -3.58 -3.67
CA PHE A 122 10.42 -2.83 -2.92
C PHE A 122 9.95 -2.51 -1.49
N GLY A 123 8.71 -2.05 -1.33
CA GLY A 123 8.10 -1.83 -0.02
C GLY A 123 8.02 -3.12 0.82
N MET A 124 7.64 -4.24 0.20
CA MET A 124 7.64 -5.55 0.84
C MET A 124 9.05 -5.97 1.31
N PHE A 125 10.07 -5.72 0.50
CA PHE A 125 11.46 -6.01 0.88
C PHE A 125 11.89 -5.18 2.11
N LEU A 126 11.55 -3.90 2.16
CA LEU A 126 11.81 -3.07 3.33
C LEU A 126 11.05 -3.56 4.57
N TYR A 127 9.81 -3.98 4.41
CA TYR A 127 9.00 -4.56 5.49
C TYR A 127 9.63 -5.84 6.06
N LEU A 128 10.15 -6.72 5.21
CA LEU A 128 10.83 -7.95 5.65
C LEU A 128 12.13 -7.67 6.43
N ARG A 129 12.66 -6.47 6.32
CA ARG A 129 13.84 -6.04 7.05
C ARG A 129 13.54 -5.51 8.47
N TYR A 130 12.27 -5.36 8.79
CA TYR A 130 11.83 -5.02 10.14
C TYR A 130 12.21 -6.13 11.13
N ARG A 131 12.95 -5.77 12.20
CA ARG A 131 13.62 -6.73 13.08
C ARG A 131 13.01 -6.90 14.46
N ILE A 132 11.97 -6.13 14.82
CA ILE A 132 11.35 -6.32 16.13
C ILE A 132 10.59 -7.65 16.08
N SER A 133 11.23 -8.68 16.61
CA SER A 133 10.63 -10.02 16.70
C SER A 133 9.67 -10.06 17.90
N ARG A 134 8.73 -11.02 17.88
CA ARG A 134 7.83 -11.26 19.00
C ARG A 134 8.55 -11.43 20.33
N LYS A 135 9.73 -12.08 20.34
CA LYS A 135 10.57 -12.22 21.53
C LYS A 135 11.08 -10.86 22.04
N ARG A 136 11.53 -10.01 21.11
CA ARG A 136 12.00 -8.66 21.45
C ARG A 136 10.89 -7.80 22.04
N HIS A 137 9.68 -7.86 21.47
CA HIS A 137 8.50 -7.19 22.01
C HIS A 137 8.18 -7.65 23.44
N GLU A 138 8.21 -8.96 23.73
CA GLU A 138 7.98 -9.49 25.09
C GLU A 138 9.06 -9.04 26.07
N GLU A 139 10.33 -8.95 25.64
CA GLU A 139 11.43 -8.43 26.48
C GLU A 139 11.23 -6.95 26.81
N ILE A 140 10.89 -6.12 25.82
CA ILE A 140 10.63 -4.69 25.99
C ILE A 140 9.49 -4.48 26.98
N THR A 141 8.36 -5.15 26.77
CA THR A 141 7.18 -5.03 27.62
C THR A 141 7.47 -5.44 29.08
N ARG A 142 8.26 -6.50 29.29
CA ARG A 142 8.70 -6.91 30.64
C ARG A 142 9.62 -5.90 31.29
N ALA A 143 10.56 -5.34 30.53
CA ALA A 143 11.50 -4.34 31.02
C ALA A 143 10.77 -3.04 31.45
N LEU A 144 9.85 -2.56 30.64
CA LEU A 144 9.03 -1.39 30.96
C LEU A 144 8.14 -1.63 32.20
N ALA A 145 7.57 -2.83 32.36
CA ALA A 145 6.80 -3.18 33.55
C ALA A 145 7.62 -3.22 34.84
N GLN A 146 8.93 -3.41 34.75
CA GLN A 146 9.85 -3.36 35.90
C GLN A 146 10.27 -1.93 36.25
N LEU A 147 10.41 -1.05 35.23
CA LEU A 147 10.77 0.35 35.43
C LEU A 147 9.62 1.19 36.04
N ASN A 148 8.38 0.80 35.75
CA ASN A 148 7.17 1.49 36.24
C ASN A 148 6.64 0.96 37.59
N ARG A 149 7.41 0.13 38.29
CA ARG A 149 7.16 -0.32 39.67
C ARG A 149 8.00 0.44 40.69
#